data_55d70a58d78706964290d67147d9db14
#
_entry.id   55d70a58d78706964290d67147d9db14
#
_cell.length_a   1.000
_cell.length_b   1.000
_cell.length_c   1.000
_cell.angle_alpha   90.00
_cell.angle_beta   90.00
_cell.angle_gamma   90.00
#
_symmetry.space_group_name_H-M   'P 1'
#
loop_
_entity.id
_entity.type
_entity.pdbx_description
1 polymer ?
#
loop_
_entity_poly.entity_id
_entity_poly.type
_entity_poly.pdbx_seq_one_letter_code
_entity_poly.pdbx_strand_id
1 'polypeptide(L)'
;MDMISKADIEEFHDKGFLVVKNCFSNFEINEALKKTQEFEIKQPNDWEQGKEMAYYETSKNNSKRIIMRVENYVDYHKIFYDFVYSKKILGVIEQVMGEEFILFKDKINFKKPGGGGFRPHQDKTTKWGQYGTIFLNAMITLTESTIENGCLEVAPGIHRKGLISKDDSGLLSDSEISEMSFIKIPTSPGDVIFFDAFTPHRSKGNFTDKQRINLYLTYNRKSEGDHRNEYFSEKRREFPPDSERNEGIKIENSKVHEASYSK
;
A
#
# COMPACT_ATOMS: atom_id res chain seq x y z
N MET A 1 19.84 -11.66 15.20
CA MET A 1 19.70 -10.40 15.95
C MET A 1 18.28 -9.98 15.71
N ASP A 2 17.48 -9.88 16.76
CA ASP A 2 16.08 -9.51 16.64
C ASP A 2 15.98 -8.07 16.15
N MET A 3 15.13 -7.86 15.12
CA MET A 3 14.92 -6.55 14.51
C MET A 3 14.04 -5.64 15.38
N ILE A 4 13.22 -6.26 16.23
CA ILE A 4 12.24 -5.63 17.10
C ILE A 4 12.27 -6.29 18.48
N SER A 5 11.82 -5.56 19.51
CA SER A 5 11.73 -6.04 20.88
C SER A 5 10.44 -6.83 21.13
N LYS A 6 10.36 -7.53 22.28
CA LYS A 6 9.11 -8.15 22.72
C LYS A 6 7.99 -7.12 22.93
N ALA A 7 8.31 -5.93 23.41
CA ALA A 7 7.35 -4.85 23.58
C ALA A 7 6.77 -4.38 22.25
N ASP A 8 7.58 -4.33 21.18
CA ASP A 8 7.11 -4.00 19.83
C ASP A 8 6.12 -5.05 19.29
N ILE A 9 6.39 -6.34 19.58
CA ILE A 9 5.50 -7.45 19.21
C ILE A 9 4.16 -7.32 19.95
N GLU A 10 4.20 -7.06 21.25
CA GLU A 10 3.00 -6.84 22.08
C GLU A 10 2.21 -5.61 21.58
N GLU A 11 2.92 -4.52 21.25
CA GLU A 11 2.31 -3.31 20.68
C GLU A 11 1.60 -3.60 19.35
N PHE A 12 2.22 -4.38 18.46
CA PHE A 12 1.59 -4.77 17.21
C PHE A 12 0.29 -5.55 17.45
N HIS A 13 0.32 -6.55 18.33
CA HIS A 13 -0.87 -7.36 18.63
C HIS A 13 -1.98 -6.56 19.33
N ASP A 14 -1.62 -5.56 20.12
CA ASP A 14 -2.60 -4.67 20.75
C ASP A 14 -3.20 -3.67 19.76
N LYS A 15 -2.35 -2.99 18.98
CA LYS A 15 -2.74 -1.87 18.12
C LYS A 15 -3.07 -2.25 16.68
N GLY A 16 -2.57 -3.39 16.19
CA GLY A 16 -2.70 -3.84 14.80
C GLY A 16 -1.71 -3.17 13.85
N PHE A 17 -0.72 -2.43 14.38
CA PHE A 17 0.37 -1.87 13.59
C PHE A 17 1.61 -1.63 14.46
N LEU A 18 2.76 -1.52 13.79
CA LEU A 18 4.07 -1.19 14.39
C LEU A 18 4.84 -0.26 13.45
N VAL A 19 5.54 0.71 14.00
CA VAL A 19 6.44 1.60 13.24
C VAL A 19 7.88 1.27 13.56
N VAL A 20 8.61 0.75 12.58
CA VAL A 20 10.06 0.51 12.68
C VAL A 20 10.81 1.68 12.05
N LYS A 21 11.47 2.48 12.88
CA LYS A 21 12.22 3.64 12.44
C LYS A 21 13.57 3.27 11.83
N ASN A 22 14.00 4.02 10.79
CA ASN A 22 15.29 3.85 10.13
C ASN A 22 15.60 2.38 9.73
N CYS A 23 14.57 1.65 9.31
CA CYS A 23 14.68 0.26 8.88
C CYS A 23 15.59 0.14 7.65
N PHE A 24 15.48 1.09 6.70
CA PHE A 24 16.34 1.19 5.54
C PHE A 24 17.26 2.42 5.63
N SER A 25 18.48 2.28 5.16
CA SER A 25 19.46 3.38 5.08
C SER A 25 19.10 4.36 3.97
N ASN A 26 19.61 5.60 4.08
CA ASN A 26 19.46 6.61 3.03
C ASN A 26 20.00 6.13 1.67
N PHE A 27 21.04 5.30 1.65
CA PHE A 27 21.58 4.74 0.41
C PHE A 27 20.54 3.82 -0.28
N GLU A 28 19.98 2.87 0.47
CA GLU A 28 18.96 1.95 -0.04
C GLU A 28 17.73 2.74 -0.57
N ILE A 29 17.26 3.71 0.20
CA ILE A 29 16.11 4.54 -0.18
C ILE A 29 16.40 5.34 -1.45
N ASN A 30 17.59 5.95 -1.57
CA ASN A 30 17.95 6.73 -2.76
C ASN A 30 18.02 5.85 -4.02
N GLU A 31 18.50 4.61 -3.93
CA GLU A 31 18.49 3.69 -5.07
C GLU A 31 17.06 3.32 -5.49
N ALA A 32 16.17 3.07 -4.53
CA ALA A 32 14.76 2.84 -4.83
C ALA A 32 14.09 4.08 -5.47
N LEU A 33 14.39 5.28 -4.97
CA LEU A 33 13.88 6.55 -5.53
C LEU A 33 14.33 6.77 -6.98
N LYS A 34 15.59 6.50 -7.32
CA LYS A 34 16.07 6.59 -8.71
C LYS A 34 15.20 5.72 -9.63
N LYS A 35 14.85 4.51 -9.18
CA LYS A 35 13.99 3.62 -9.97
C LYS A 35 12.55 4.12 -10.07
N THR A 36 12.00 4.71 -9.01
CA THR A 36 10.66 5.32 -9.08
C THR A 36 10.61 6.51 -10.04
N GLN A 37 11.69 7.28 -10.18
CA GLN A 37 11.78 8.38 -11.13
C GLN A 37 11.65 7.90 -12.58
N GLU A 38 12.19 6.72 -12.93
CA GLU A 38 11.99 6.12 -14.24
C GLU A 38 10.51 5.80 -14.51
N PHE A 39 9.75 5.42 -13.48
CA PHE A 39 8.31 5.19 -13.61
C PHE A 39 7.52 6.49 -13.78
N GLU A 40 7.94 7.54 -13.07
CA GLU A 40 7.24 8.83 -13.06
C GLU A 40 7.19 9.54 -14.41
N ILE A 41 8.20 9.33 -15.26
CA ILE A 41 8.28 9.95 -16.59
C ILE A 41 7.50 9.17 -17.65
N LYS A 42 7.15 7.93 -17.39
CA LYS A 42 6.36 7.08 -18.33
C LYS A 42 4.93 7.60 -18.49
N GLN A 43 4.46 7.55 -19.73
CA GLN A 43 3.06 7.74 -20.08
C GLN A 43 2.36 6.37 -20.18
N PRO A 44 1.01 6.29 -20.23
CA PRO A 44 0.32 5.02 -20.32
C PRO A 44 0.83 4.07 -21.41
N ASN A 45 1.18 4.58 -22.58
CA ASN A 45 1.65 3.77 -23.70
C ASN A 45 3.13 3.34 -23.62
N ASP A 46 3.87 3.80 -22.62
CA ASP A 46 5.29 3.43 -22.42
C ASP A 46 5.43 2.15 -21.56
N TRP A 47 4.33 1.59 -21.08
CA TRP A 47 4.33 0.37 -20.28
C TRP A 47 4.16 -0.86 -21.15
N GLU A 48 4.96 -1.88 -20.88
CA GLU A 48 4.87 -3.16 -21.57
C GLU A 48 3.63 -3.92 -21.10
N GLN A 49 2.83 -4.40 -22.07
CA GLN A 49 1.64 -5.19 -21.76
C GLN A 49 2.01 -6.49 -21.04
N GLY A 50 1.21 -6.87 -20.07
CA GLY A 50 1.39 -8.10 -19.31
C GLY A 50 2.39 -7.99 -18.13
N LYS A 51 3.14 -6.89 -18.00
CA LYS A 51 4.11 -6.67 -16.92
C LYS A 51 3.55 -5.79 -15.79
N GLU A 52 4.19 -4.65 -15.52
CA GLU A 52 3.75 -3.74 -14.47
C GLU A 52 2.35 -3.18 -14.77
N MET A 53 1.61 -2.88 -13.74
CA MET A 53 0.26 -2.34 -13.84
C MET A 53 0.26 -0.87 -13.37
N ALA A 54 0.36 0.07 -14.31
CA ALA A 54 0.37 1.49 -14.01
C ALA A 54 -1.01 2.11 -14.14
N TYR A 55 -1.34 2.97 -13.15
CA TYR A 55 -2.61 3.67 -13.06
C TYR A 55 -2.38 5.16 -12.87
N TYR A 56 -3.21 5.96 -13.54
CA TYR A 56 -3.09 7.40 -13.56
C TYR A 56 -4.36 8.07 -13.04
N GLU A 57 -4.20 9.26 -12.47
CA GLU A 57 -5.32 10.12 -12.07
C GLU A 57 -5.16 11.51 -12.67
N THR A 58 -6.21 12.33 -12.57
CA THR A 58 -6.15 13.74 -12.96
C THR A 58 -5.80 14.59 -11.76
N SER A 59 -4.69 15.33 -11.82
CA SER A 59 -4.31 16.28 -10.78
C SER A 59 -5.33 17.39 -10.64
N LYS A 60 -5.72 17.69 -9.40
CA LYS A 60 -6.63 18.80 -9.10
C LYS A 60 -6.00 20.18 -9.27
N ASN A 61 -4.67 20.26 -9.16
CA ASN A 61 -3.97 21.53 -9.23
C ASN A 61 -3.89 22.10 -10.66
N ASN A 62 -3.83 21.25 -11.69
CA ASN A 62 -3.57 21.67 -13.06
C ASN A 62 -4.26 20.82 -14.15
N SER A 63 -5.16 19.94 -13.76
CA SER A 63 -5.90 19.01 -14.64
C SER A 63 -5.02 18.10 -15.51
N LYS A 64 -3.71 18.00 -15.23
CA LYS A 64 -2.82 17.07 -15.93
C LYS A 64 -3.01 15.65 -15.43
N ARG A 65 -2.81 14.70 -16.34
CA ARG A 65 -2.76 13.27 -15.98
C ARG A 65 -1.44 12.98 -15.30
N ILE A 66 -1.47 12.43 -14.11
CA ILE A 66 -0.31 12.10 -13.27
C ILE A 66 -0.35 10.64 -12.87
N ILE A 67 0.82 10.01 -12.77
CA ILE A 67 0.90 8.65 -12.26
C ILE A 67 0.43 8.64 -10.80
N MET A 68 -0.46 7.69 -10.49
CA MET A 68 -1.02 7.50 -9.16
C MET A 68 -0.38 6.31 -8.46
N ARG A 69 -0.25 5.19 -9.17
CA ARG A 69 0.34 3.96 -8.62
C ARG A 69 0.88 3.03 -9.71
N VAL A 70 1.85 2.20 -9.30
CA VAL A 70 2.35 1.06 -10.09
C VAL A 70 2.25 -0.19 -9.23
N GLU A 71 1.74 -1.27 -9.78
CA GLU A 71 1.60 -2.57 -9.13
C GLU A 71 2.27 -3.65 -9.96
N ASN A 72 2.50 -4.85 -9.38
CA ASN A 72 3.14 -5.99 -10.06
C ASN A 72 4.52 -5.66 -10.64
N TYR A 73 5.34 -4.95 -9.87
CA TYR A 73 6.66 -4.48 -10.36
C TYR A 73 7.85 -5.26 -9.78
N VAL A 74 7.68 -5.96 -8.67
CA VAL A 74 8.79 -6.59 -7.92
C VAL A 74 9.57 -7.57 -8.78
N ASP A 75 8.88 -8.39 -9.55
CA ASP A 75 9.50 -9.46 -10.35
C ASP A 75 10.32 -8.93 -11.54
N TYR A 76 10.13 -7.67 -11.92
CA TYR A 76 10.82 -7.04 -13.05
C TYR A 76 11.97 -6.12 -12.65
N HIS A 77 12.12 -5.83 -11.33
CA HIS A 77 13.10 -4.86 -10.85
C HIS A 77 13.82 -5.34 -9.61
N LYS A 78 15.08 -5.77 -9.79
CA LYS A 78 15.92 -6.33 -8.71
C LYS A 78 15.99 -5.46 -7.46
N ILE A 79 16.05 -4.13 -7.61
CA ILE A 79 16.12 -3.23 -6.46
C ILE A 79 14.90 -3.40 -5.54
N PHE A 80 13.70 -3.52 -6.09
CA PHE A 80 12.50 -3.73 -5.30
C PHE A 80 12.39 -5.17 -4.78
N TYR A 81 12.85 -6.15 -5.56
CA TYR A 81 12.96 -7.53 -5.09
C TYR A 81 13.80 -7.63 -3.83
N ASP A 82 14.97 -6.96 -3.83
CA ASP A 82 15.88 -6.96 -2.67
C ASP A 82 15.24 -6.31 -1.42
N PHE A 83 14.40 -5.29 -1.57
CA PHE A 83 13.63 -4.70 -0.47
C PHE A 83 12.59 -5.68 0.09
N VAL A 84 11.78 -6.22 -0.80
CA VAL A 84 10.62 -7.07 -0.47
C VAL A 84 11.02 -8.35 0.25
N TYR A 85 12.11 -8.98 -0.21
CA TYR A 85 12.62 -10.23 0.37
C TYR A 85 13.78 -10.02 1.35
N SER A 86 14.01 -8.78 1.78
CA SER A 86 15.04 -8.49 2.78
C SER A 86 14.68 -9.09 4.15
N LYS A 87 15.71 -9.47 4.91
CA LYS A 87 15.54 -9.85 6.32
C LYS A 87 14.92 -8.72 7.16
N LYS A 88 15.10 -7.47 6.74
CA LYS A 88 14.53 -6.30 7.41
C LYS A 88 12.99 -6.30 7.37
N ILE A 89 12.40 -6.85 6.33
CA ILE A 89 10.94 -6.99 6.20
C ILE A 89 10.49 -8.35 6.69
N LEU A 90 10.99 -9.45 6.08
CA LEU A 90 10.52 -10.79 6.42
C LEU A 90 10.83 -11.16 7.88
N GLY A 91 11.98 -10.76 8.42
CA GLY A 91 12.34 -11.04 9.80
C GLY A 91 11.44 -10.33 10.82
N VAL A 92 10.96 -9.10 10.53
CA VAL A 92 9.96 -8.43 11.38
C VAL A 92 8.61 -9.15 11.29
N ILE A 93 8.18 -9.51 10.07
CA ILE A 93 6.93 -10.23 9.85
C ILE A 93 6.93 -11.57 10.62
N GLU A 94 7.99 -12.36 10.49
CA GLU A 94 8.15 -13.64 11.20
C GLU A 94 8.11 -13.47 12.71
N GLN A 95 8.80 -12.44 13.26
CA GLN A 95 8.78 -12.17 14.70
C GLN A 95 7.40 -11.78 15.21
N VAL A 96 6.66 -10.96 14.44
CA VAL A 96 5.32 -10.49 14.80
C VAL A 96 4.28 -11.61 14.67
N MET A 97 4.37 -12.40 13.60
CA MET A 97 3.34 -13.38 13.23
C MET A 97 3.64 -14.79 13.71
N GLY A 98 4.89 -15.08 14.11
CA GLY A 98 5.32 -16.39 14.60
C GLY A 98 5.43 -17.46 13.50
N GLU A 99 5.36 -17.10 12.23
CA GLU A 99 5.46 -18.01 11.09
C GLU A 99 5.96 -17.30 9.83
N GLU A 100 6.33 -18.07 8.80
CA GLU A 100 6.80 -17.55 7.52
C GLU A 100 5.66 -16.97 6.67
N PHE A 101 5.94 -15.84 6.02
CA PHE A 101 5.06 -15.15 5.08
C PHE A 101 5.71 -15.03 3.71
N ILE A 102 4.90 -14.94 2.67
CA ILE A 102 5.30 -14.77 1.28
C ILE A 102 4.61 -13.55 0.67
N LEU A 103 5.26 -12.89 -0.28
CA LEU A 103 4.69 -11.72 -0.96
C LEU A 103 3.44 -12.11 -1.75
N PHE A 104 2.33 -11.46 -1.44
CA PHE A 104 1.06 -11.57 -2.14
C PHE A 104 0.87 -10.45 -3.16
N LYS A 105 1.14 -9.21 -2.76
CA LYS A 105 0.87 -8.01 -3.57
C LYS A 105 1.89 -6.93 -3.31
N ASP A 106 2.24 -6.21 -4.34
CA ASP A 106 3.09 -5.02 -4.28
C ASP A 106 2.44 -3.82 -4.97
N LYS A 107 2.69 -2.65 -4.43
CA LYS A 107 2.15 -1.40 -4.93
C LYS A 107 3.08 -0.24 -4.55
N ILE A 108 3.40 0.63 -5.51
CA ILE A 108 3.98 1.95 -5.25
C ILE A 108 2.86 2.98 -5.39
N ASN A 109 2.65 3.78 -4.38
CA ASN A 109 1.75 4.93 -4.45
C ASN A 109 2.56 6.21 -4.65
N PHE A 110 2.24 6.91 -5.74
CA PHE A 110 2.75 8.24 -6.05
C PHE A 110 1.68 9.27 -5.70
N LYS A 111 1.74 9.82 -4.50
CA LYS A 111 0.83 10.90 -4.12
C LYS A 111 1.46 12.24 -4.50
N LYS A 112 1.30 12.61 -5.77
CA LYS A 112 1.81 13.87 -6.33
C LYS A 112 1.01 15.08 -5.83
N PRO A 113 1.54 16.31 -5.97
CA PRO A 113 0.78 17.54 -5.71
C PRO A 113 -0.57 17.53 -6.42
N GLY A 114 -1.66 17.68 -5.64
CA GLY A 114 -3.03 17.57 -6.14
C GLY A 114 -3.54 16.15 -6.36
N GLY A 115 -2.77 15.14 -5.97
CA GLY A 115 -3.21 13.74 -5.96
C GLY A 115 -4.24 13.45 -4.87
N GLY A 116 -5.14 12.49 -5.15
CA GLY A 116 -6.24 12.12 -4.28
C GLY A 116 -5.85 11.38 -3.02
N GLY A 117 -6.84 11.18 -2.15
CA GLY A 117 -6.74 10.40 -0.93
C GLY A 117 -7.27 8.98 -1.07
N PHE A 118 -7.20 8.25 0.04
CA PHE A 118 -7.81 6.94 0.19
C PHE A 118 -8.81 7.00 1.35
N ARG A 119 -10.06 6.64 1.05
CA ARG A 119 -11.15 6.58 2.03
C ARG A 119 -10.87 5.52 3.10
N PRO A 120 -11.50 5.60 4.28
CA PRO A 120 -11.38 4.56 5.30
C PRO A 120 -11.74 3.18 4.76
N HIS A 121 -10.83 2.21 4.90
CA HIS A 121 -11.01 0.86 4.40
C HIS A 121 -10.15 -0.15 5.17
N GLN A 122 -10.43 -1.43 4.96
CA GLN A 122 -9.56 -2.55 5.30
C GLN A 122 -8.98 -3.12 4.00
N ASP A 123 -7.69 -3.50 3.99
CA ASP A 123 -7.10 -4.12 2.81
C ASP A 123 -7.61 -5.56 2.61
N LYS A 124 -7.79 -6.30 3.72
CA LYS A 124 -8.44 -7.61 3.67
C LYS A 124 -9.91 -7.42 3.31
N THR A 125 -10.34 -8.10 2.25
CA THR A 125 -11.71 -8.10 1.76
C THR A 125 -12.27 -9.51 1.69
N THR A 126 -13.57 -9.65 1.47
CA THR A 126 -14.20 -10.96 1.27
C THR A 126 -13.57 -11.71 0.10
N LYS A 127 -13.24 -11.00 -1.00
CA LYS A 127 -12.58 -11.58 -2.18
C LYS A 127 -11.21 -12.20 -1.88
N TRP A 128 -10.47 -11.68 -0.91
CA TRP A 128 -9.16 -12.25 -0.55
C TRP A 128 -9.26 -13.54 0.25
N GLY A 129 -10.47 -13.92 0.70
CA GLY A 129 -10.71 -15.18 1.41
C GLY A 129 -10.29 -16.42 0.62
N GLN A 130 -10.31 -16.36 -0.70
CA GLN A 130 -9.87 -17.45 -1.57
C GLN A 130 -8.34 -17.63 -1.60
N TYR A 131 -7.57 -16.58 -1.27
CA TYR A 131 -6.10 -16.60 -1.29
C TYR A 131 -5.48 -16.83 0.08
N GLY A 132 -6.21 -16.55 1.15
CA GLY A 132 -5.70 -16.72 2.51
C GLY A 132 -6.57 -16.08 3.57
N THR A 133 -6.27 -16.41 4.82
CA THR A 133 -7.01 -15.94 5.99
C THR A 133 -6.39 -14.71 6.63
N ILE A 134 -5.06 -14.65 6.68
CA ILE A 134 -4.30 -13.58 7.34
C ILE A 134 -3.32 -12.95 6.36
N PHE A 135 -3.34 -11.62 6.32
CA PHE A 135 -2.43 -10.82 5.53
C PHE A 135 -1.83 -9.72 6.39
N LEU A 136 -0.58 -9.40 6.12
CA LEU A 136 0.15 -8.31 6.76
C LEU A 136 0.72 -7.37 5.72
N ASN A 137 0.61 -6.07 5.97
CA ASN A 137 1.16 -5.04 5.11
C ASN A 137 2.45 -4.46 5.69
N ALA A 138 3.41 -4.16 4.82
CA ALA A 138 4.57 -3.34 5.11
C ALA A 138 4.57 -2.11 4.20
N MET A 139 4.42 -0.91 4.78
CA MET A 139 4.53 0.35 4.07
C MET A 139 5.93 0.94 4.27
N ILE A 140 6.74 0.96 3.22
CA ILE A 140 8.08 1.56 3.26
C ILE A 140 8.01 3.00 2.77
N THR A 141 8.49 3.93 3.56
CA THR A 141 8.50 5.36 3.24
C THR A 141 9.75 5.69 2.40
N LEU A 142 9.54 6.15 1.15
CA LEU A 142 10.63 6.59 0.29
C LEU A 142 10.87 8.10 0.33
N THR A 143 9.82 8.89 0.53
CA THR A 143 9.90 10.36 0.71
C THR A 143 9.16 10.77 1.97
N GLU A 144 9.44 11.92 2.54
CA GLU A 144 8.74 12.43 3.73
C GLU A 144 7.23 12.26 3.61
N SER A 145 6.62 11.61 4.61
CA SER A 145 5.19 11.39 4.72
C SER A 145 4.66 12.20 5.89
N THR A 146 4.15 13.38 5.61
CA THR A 146 3.68 14.34 6.62
C THR A 146 2.16 14.38 6.70
N ILE A 147 1.64 15.06 7.71
CA ILE A 147 0.20 15.27 7.87
C ILE A 147 -0.36 16.04 6.66
N GLU A 148 0.38 17.02 6.15
CA GLU A 148 -0.04 17.93 5.10
C GLU A 148 -0.05 17.26 3.72
N ASN A 149 0.88 16.31 3.47
CA ASN A 149 0.91 15.54 2.23
C ASN A 149 0.14 14.21 2.31
N GLY A 150 -0.65 14.03 3.38
CA GLY A 150 -1.56 12.92 3.56
C GLY A 150 -0.87 11.62 3.99
N CYS A 151 -0.14 11.63 5.12
CA CYS A 151 0.40 10.41 5.73
C CYS A 151 -0.68 9.36 6.01
N LEU A 152 -0.26 8.15 6.32
CA LEU A 152 -1.18 7.09 6.73
C LEU A 152 -1.87 7.47 8.06
N GLU A 153 -3.17 7.21 8.14
CA GLU A 153 -3.95 7.28 9.37
C GLU A 153 -4.53 5.88 9.63
N VAL A 154 -4.41 5.37 10.85
CA VAL A 154 -4.90 4.05 11.24
C VAL A 154 -5.83 4.14 12.45
N ALA A 155 -6.76 3.19 12.59
CA ALA A 155 -7.61 3.02 13.77
C ALA A 155 -7.05 1.88 14.65
N PRO A 156 -6.31 2.19 15.74
CA PRO A 156 -5.65 1.19 16.57
C PRO A 156 -6.65 0.22 17.23
N GLY A 157 -6.26 -1.05 17.35
CA GLY A 157 -6.99 -2.09 18.07
C GLY A 157 -8.23 -2.64 17.37
N ILE A 158 -8.67 -1.99 16.28
CA ILE A 158 -9.89 -2.38 15.57
C ILE A 158 -9.69 -3.67 14.74
N HIS A 159 -8.46 -4.00 14.33
CA HIS A 159 -8.14 -5.23 13.61
C HIS A 159 -8.64 -6.49 14.33
N ARG A 160 -8.69 -6.48 15.67
CA ARG A 160 -9.20 -7.59 16.50
C ARG A 160 -10.69 -7.92 16.27
N LYS A 161 -11.44 -7.02 15.64
CA LYS A 161 -12.83 -7.26 15.21
C LYS A 161 -12.91 -8.06 13.89
N GLY A 162 -11.77 -8.34 13.26
CA GLY A 162 -11.71 -8.99 11.95
C GLY A 162 -12.23 -8.12 10.82
N LEU A 163 -12.83 -8.73 9.80
CA LEU A 163 -13.43 -8.02 8.68
C LEU A 163 -14.72 -7.32 9.10
N ILE A 164 -14.73 -6.01 9.10
CA ILE A 164 -15.87 -5.16 9.45
C ILE A 164 -16.61 -4.72 8.20
N SER A 165 -15.85 -4.35 7.14
CA SER A 165 -16.43 -3.90 5.89
C SER A 165 -17.39 -4.94 5.30
N LYS A 166 -18.58 -4.47 4.94
CA LYS A 166 -19.59 -5.25 4.20
C LYS A 166 -19.48 -5.07 2.69
N ASP A 167 -18.63 -4.14 2.24
CA ASP A 167 -18.36 -3.88 0.83
C ASP A 167 -17.16 -4.72 0.36
N ASP A 168 -17.29 -5.35 -0.82
CA ASP A 168 -16.24 -6.18 -1.41
C ASP A 168 -14.94 -5.44 -1.75
N SER A 169 -14.96 -4.10 -1.74
CA SER A 169 -13.76 -3.28 -1.88
C SER A 169 -13.03 -3.01 -0.56
N GLY A 170 -13.59 -3.43 0.57
CA GLY A 170 -13.06 -3.14 1.91
C GLY A 170 -13.45 -1.76 2.44
N LEU A 171 -14.22 -0.96 1.68
CA LEU A 171 -14.64 0.38 2.07
C LEU A 171 -15.52 0.34 3.31
N LEU A 172 -15.26 1.25 4.26
CA LEU A 172 -16.05 1.39 5.49
C LEU A 172 -17.14 2.45 5.31
N SER A 173 -18.32 2.18 5.85
CA SER A 173 -19.44 3.11 5.90
C SER A 173 -19.24 4.20 6.95
N ASP A 174 -19.98 5.31 6.85
CA ASP A 174 -19.91 6.39 7.83
C ASP A 174 -20.29 5.92 9.25
N SER A 175 -21.23 4.96 9.37
CA SER A 175 -21.62 4.38 10.66
C SER A 175 -20.48 3.55 11.29
N GLU A 176 -19.72 2.80 10.50
CA GLU A 176 -18.56 2.05 10.98
C GLU A 176 -17.43 2.98 11.39
N ILE A 177 -17.20 4.06 10.62
CA ILE A 177 -16.15 5.05 10.87
C ILE A 177 -16.44 5.86 12.15
N SER A 178 -17.71 6.17 12.46
CA SER A 178 -18.08 7.02 13.59
C SER A 178 -17.65 6.45 14.94
N GLU A 179 -17.44 5.15 15.03
CA GLU A 179 -16.96 4.45 16.24
C GLU A 179 -15.44 4.36 16.32
N MET A 180 -14.70 4.92 15.35
CA MET A 180 -13.25 4.75 15.23
C MET A 180 -12.50 6.05 15.47
N SER A 181 -11.41 5.97 16.21
CA SER A 181 -10.44 7.05 16.34
C SER A 181 -9.23 6.77 15.45
N PHE A 182 -9.03 7.60 14.42
CA PHE A 182 -7.88 7.50 13.55
C PHE A 182 -6.71 8.34 14.06
N ILE A 183 -5.54 7.74 14.17
CA ILE A 183 -4.29 8.43 14.49
C ILE A 183 -3.44 8.58 13.23
N LYS A 184 -2.79 9.74 13.11
CA LYS A 184 -1.89 10.07 12.00
C LYS A 184 -0.50 9.54 12.29
N ILE A 185 0.14 8.92 11.31
CA ILE A 185 1.47 8.34 11.45
C ILE A 185 2.42 8.98 10.41
N PRO A 186 2.99 10.16 10.72
CA PRO A 186 4.05 10.72 9.88
C PRO A 186 5.31 9.86 9.96
N THR A 187 5.98 9.70 8.81
CA THR A 187 7.19 8.88 8.67
C THR A 187 8.22 9.55 7.77
N SER A 188 9.49 9.29 8.08
CA SER A 188 10.64 9.74 7.31
C SER A 188 11.15 8.65 6.36
N PRO A 189 11.93 8.99 5.32
CA PRO A 189 12.52 8.01 4.42
C PRO A 189 13.29 6.93 5.17
N GLY A 190 13.01 5.67 4.86
CA GLY A 190 13.59 4.51 5.52
C GLY A 190 12.77 3.94 6.68
N ASP A 191 11.76 4.64 7.16
CA ASP A 191 10.79 4.10 8.13
C ASP A 191 9.87 3.09 7.45
N VAL A 192 9.43 2.09 8.22
CA VAL A 192 8.46 1.08 7.78
C VAL A 192 7.31 1.02 8.77
N ILE A 193 6.08 1.06 8.26
CA ILE A 193 4.88 0.74 9.05
C ILE A 193 4.43 -0.66 8.67
N PHE A 194 4.47 -1.59 9.63
CA PHE A 194 3.82 -2.89 9.52
C PHE A 194 2.42 -2.79 10.07
N PHE A 195 1.42 -3.32 9.37
CA PHE A 195 0.04 -3.30 9.86
C PHE A 195 -0.76 -4.50 9.35
N ASP A 196 -1.62 -5.01 10.22
CA ASP A 196 -2.55 -6.09 9.90
C ASP A 196 -3.55 -5.63 8.82
N ALA A 197 -3.85 -6.47 7.85
CA ALA A 197 -4.77 -6.13 6.76
C ALA A 197 -6.22 -5.90 7.21
N PHE A 198 -6.58 -6.31 8.44
CA PHE A 198 -7.83 -5.94 9.09
C PHE A 198 -7.79 -4.58 9.79
N THR A 199 -6.61 -3.93 9.91
CA THR A 199 -6.51 -2.60 10.52
C THR A 199 -7.17 -1.56 9.59
N PRO A 200 -8.25 -0.88 10.03
CA PRO A 200 -8.84 0.19 9.24
C PRO A 200 -7.84 1.33 9.09
N HIS A 201 -7.68 1.81 7.86
CA HIS A 201 -6.76 2.88 7.56
C HIS A 201 -7.29 3.79 6.45
N ARG A 202 -6.71 4.97 6.36
CA ARG A 202 -7.05 5.99 5.36
C ARG A 202 -5.87 6.91 5.10
N SER A 203 -5.97 7.78 4.11
CA SER A 203 -5.05 8.91 3.95
C SER A 203 -5.69 10.03 3.16
N LYS A 204 -5.42 11.28 3.56
CA LYS A 204 -5.90 12.47 2.82
C LYS A 204 -5.17 12.62 1.47
N GLY A 205 -5.69 13.47 0.61
CA GLY A 205 -5.00 13.93 -0.59
C GLY A 205 -3.73 14.73 -0.25
N ASN A 206 -2.89 14.93 -1.25
CA ASN A 206 -1.69 15.75 -1.12
C ASN A 206 -1.97 17.18 -1.59
N PHE A 207 -2.01 18.12 -0.65
CA PHE A 207 -2.25 19.54 -0.90
C PHE A 207 -0.97 20.38 -0.84
N THR A 208 0.19 19.70 -0.75
CA THR A 208 1.51 20.37 -0.75
C THR A 208 2.10 20.40 -2.16
N ASP A 209 3.22 21.09 -2.33
CA ASP A 209 4.03 21.12 -3.54
C ASP A 209 5.02 19.96 -3.68
N LYS A 210 5.15 19.13 -2.64
CA LYS A 210 6.06 17.97 -2.59
C LYS A 210 5.30 16.67 -2.76
N GLN A 211 5.83 15.79 -3.60
CA GLN A 211 5.26 14.45 -3.75
C GLN A 211 5.55 13.55 -2.54
N ARG A 212 4.68 12.57 -2.32
CA ARG A 212 4.87 11.49 -1.36
C ARG A 212 4.89 10.15 -2.08
N ILE A 213 5.97 9.37 -1.92
CA ILE A 213 6.14 8.05 -2.52
C ILE A 213 6.34 7.02 -1.42
N ASN A 214 5.47 6.02 -1.39
CA ASN A 214 5.56 4.88 -0.47
C ASN A 214 5.37 3.57 -1.23
N LEU A 215 6.14 2.54 -0.84
CA LEU A 215 5.89 1.17 -1.25
C LEU A 215 4.88 0.56 -0.28
N TYR A 216 3.92 -0.20 -0.80
CA TYR A 216 2.98 -1.01 -0.03
C TYR A 216 3.11 -2.45 -0.47
N LEU A 217 3.53 -3.29 0.44
CA LEU A 217 3.79 -4.72 0.25
C LEU A 217 2.82 -5.49 1.13
N THR A 218 2.06 -6.39 0.54
CA THR A 218 1.14 -7.27 1.29
C THR A 218 1.68 -8.68 1.24
N TYR A 219 1.73 -9.34 2.37
CA TYR A 219 2.19 -10.71 2.53
C TYR A 219 1.05 -11.57 3.08
N ASN A 220 0.97 -12.84 2.63
CA ASN A 220 0.11 -13.85 3.23
C ASN A 220 0.96 -14.95 3.86
N ARG A 221 0.35 -15.80 4.69
CA ARG A 221 1.01 -16.97 5.25
C ARG A 221 1.56 -17.87 4.14
N LYS A 222 2.82 -18.26 4.24
CA LYS A 222 3.44 -19.18 3.28
C LYS A 222 2.74 -20.55 3.26
N SER A 223 2.21 -20.99 4.40
CA SER A 223 1.44 -22.23 4.55
C SER A 223 0.12 -22.24 3.78
N GLU A 224 -0.42 -21.04 3.43
CA GLU A 224 -1.63 -20.90 2.62
C GLU A 224 -1.36 -20.90 1.11
N GLY A 225 -0.09 -20.88 0.68
CA GLY A 225 0.33 -20.95 -0.72
C GLY A 225 0.77 -19.61 -1.31
N ASP A 226 1.37 -19.70 -2.52
CA ASP A 226 1.73 -18.55 -3.33
C ASP A 226 0.60 -18.25 -4.33
N HIS A 227 -0.16 -17.20 -4.05
CA HIS A 227 -1.30 -16.77 -4.86
C HIS A 227 -1.05 -15.48 -5.65
N ARG A 228 0.20 -14.99 -5.67
CA ARG A 228 0.54 -13.71 -6.28
C ARG A 228 0.17 -13.65 -7.78
N ASN A 229 0.55 -14.67 -8.54
CA ASN A 229 0.28 -14.71 -9.97
C ASN A 229 -1.22 -14.81 -10.27
N GLU A 230 -1.94 -15.61 -9.51
CA GLU A 230 -3.39 -15.76 -9.61
C GLU A 230 -4.09 -14.42 -9.33
N TYR A 231 -3.73 -13.76 -8.23
CA TYR A 231 -4.25 -12.44 -7.85
C TYR A 231 -4.04 -11.39 -8.95
N PHE A 232 -2.82 -11.26 -9.48
CA PHE A 232 -2.56 -10.25 -10.51
C PHE A 232 -3.20 -10.60 -11.86
N SER A 233 -3.33 -11.87 -12.21
CA SER A 233 -4.06 -12.31 -13.41
C SER A 233 -5.54 -11.94 -13.31
N GLU A 234 -6.17 -12.20 -12.17
CA GLU A 234 -7.56 -11.86 -11.91
C GLU A 234 -7.78 -10.35 -11.88
N LYS A 235 -6.91 -9.63 -11.15
CA LYS A 235 -6.96 -8.18 -11.07
C LYS A 235 -6.79 -7.50 -12.43
N ARG A 236 -5.89 -7.99 -13.29
CA ARG A 236 -5.68 -7.44 -14.64
C ARG A 236 -6.92 -7.62 -15.51
N ARG A 237 -7.62 -8.73 -15.37
CA ARG A 237 -8.88 -8.97 -16.09
C ARG A 237 -10.01 -8.07 -15.60
N GLU A 238 -10.14 -7.89 -14.27
CA GLU A 238 -11.22 -7.09 -13.66
C GLU A 238 -10.94 -5.58 -13.68
N PHE A 239 -9.68 -5.21 -13.52
CA PHE A 239 -9.23 -3.83 -13.41
C PHE A 239 -7.90 -3.61 -14.15
N PRO A 240 -7.91 -3.64 -15.49
CA PRO A 240 -6.70 -3.52 -16.30
C PRO A 240 -5.97 -2.18 -16.05
N PRO A 241 -4.62 -2.14 -16.17
CA PRO A 241 -3.86 -0.90 -16.11
C PRO A 241 -4.21 0.01 -17.29
N ASP A 242 -3.89 1.28 -17.16
CA ASP A 242 -4.25 2.30 -18.17
C ASP A 242 -3.74 1.97 -19.59
N SER A 243 -2.58 1.31 -19.72
CA SER A 243 -2.00 0.87 -21.00
C SER A 243 -2.76 -0.26 -21.70
N GLU A 244 -3.62 -0.98 -20.98
CA GLU A 244 -4.35 -2.16 -21.48
C GLU A 244 -5.87 -1.92 -21.58
N ARG A 245 -6.32 -0.70 -21.31
CA ARG A 245 -7.73 -0.33 -21.42
C ARG A 245 -8.11 -0.08 -22.87
N ASN A 246 -9.23 -0.65 -23.31
CA ASN A 246 -9.80 -0.31 -24.58
C ASN A 246 -10.28 1.15 -24.60
N GLU A 247 -10.05 1.86 -25.70
CA GLU A 247 -10.55 3.22 -25.90
C GLU A 247 -12.08 3.27 -25.70
N GLY A 248 -12.53 4.23 -24.90
CA GLY A 248 -13.94 4.45 -24.62
C GLY A 248 -14.53 3.71 -23.42
N ILE A 249 -13.83 2.76 -22.81
CA ILE A 249 -14.26 2.12 -21.56
C ILE A 249 -13.78 2.96 -20.38
N LYS A 250 -14.69 3.67 -19.73
CA LYS A 250 -14.43 4.29 -18.43
C LYS A 250 -14.46 3.19 -17.36
N ILE A 251 -13.30 2.79 -16.90
CA ILE A 251 -13.20 1.99 -15.67
C ILE A 251 -13.21 2.97 -14.50
N GLU A 252 -14.22 2.87 -13.64
CA GLU A 252 -14.27 3.67 -12.43
C GLU A 252 -12.99 3.39 -11.59
N ASN A 253 -12.42 4.44 -11.02
CA ASN A 253 -11.33 4.29 -10.05
C ASN A 253 -11.81 3.38 -8.92
N SER A 254 -10.87 2.67 -8.29
CA SER A 254 -11.17 1.89 -7.08
C SER A 254 -12.06 2.71 -6.15
N LYS A 255 -13.16 2.14 -5.64
CA LYS A 255 -14.09 2.81 -4.71
C LYS A 255 -13.37 3.39 -3.48
N VAL A 256 -12.23 2.81 -3.11
CA VAL A 256 -11.40 3.25 -2.00
C VAL A 256 -10.61 4.51 -2.32
N HIS A 257 -10.17 4.67 -3.60
CA HIS A 257 -9.46 5.87 -4.04
C HIS A 257 -10.46 6.96 -4.38
N GLU A 258 -10.34 8.11 -3.74
CA GLU A 258 -11.16 9.27 -4.03
C GLU A 258 -10.28 10.51 -4.26
N ALA A 259 -10.32 11.00 -5.49
CA ALA A 259 -9.60 12.21 -5.87
C ALA A 259 -9.97 13.42 -5.01
N SER A 260 -11.16 13.42 -4.38
CA SER A 260 -11.67 14.52 -3.55
C SER A 260 -11.55 14.31 -2.04
N TYR A 261 -11.03 13.16 -1.58
CA TYR A 261 -11.00 12.89 -0.15
C TYR A 261 -10.07 13.84 0.60
N SER A 262 -10.68 14.76 1.34
CA SER A 262 -10.02 15.83 2.12
C SER A 262 -10.41 15.85 3.60
N LYS A 263 -11.31 14.93 4.03
CA LYS A 263 -11.84 14.90 5.40
C LYS A 263 -10.90 14.22 6.39
#